data_cff364dc649f353d737f9a400a0ed16d
#
_entry.id   cff364dc649f353d737f9a400a0ed16d
#
_cell.length_a   1.000
_cell.length_b   1.000
_cell.length_c   1.000
_cell.angle_alpha   90.00
_cell.angle_beta   90.00
_cell.angle_gamma   90.00
#
_symmetry.space_group_name_H-M   'P 1'
#
loop_
_entity.id
_entity.type
_entity.pdbx_description
1 polymer ?
#
loop_
_entity_poly.entity_id
_entity_poly.type
_entity_poly.pdbx_seq_one_letter_code
_entity_poly.pdbx_strand_id
1 'polypeptide(L)'
;MNPYFDSRDKRCKEPFGAVAAGTAVHFALQDETYYGCELLVRREFAGAEDVCPLPPAEGGFAGSYTAPGNGELCWYGFRLTDGDGRQVWFGKNGLQDAPEKMARWQLTVYEPTPVPPWFGEGVTYQIFPDRFRRVSLPDVSHMVGRRWLHSAWEDEPVYLPEENGEVTNRDFFGGSLPGITEKLDYLKSLHVTTLYLNPIFEAASNHRYDTADYRSIDPLLGTEEDFRTLCREAHERGMRVIVDGVFNHTGSNSRYFNAEGYYPELGAAQSRESPYFGWYSFHPWPAQYDAWWGVRTLPAVNEERPDYRDFIFGGEDSVVRRWLRCGADGWRLDVADELPGDFIEGIRAAMDAEKPGAYLLGEVWEDGSNKIAYSRRRRYLLGQETHGLMNYPFRTALLTWLGGGDAAAFRESMETLRENYPPEAFYGAMNFLGTHDTPRILTLLGAAQTPGTKRERAAYHLSPDERTQGTSKLRLAAMLLYTFPGSPTVFYGDEAGMEGFEDPLNRRTFPWGREDERLTAFFRTLGLLRSQRESLRRGDLRYLYAAGGGLVIQRCCGGERTVTALNAGTSPLPVTLDWDNSTAMDGVTGQRFLSVDGKVRLTLPPLDGVILV
;
A
#
# COMPACT_ATOMS: atom_id res chain seq x y z
N MET A 1 -30.19 -11.50 -29.61
CA MET A 1 -29.28 -10.57 -28.88
C MET A 1 -28.08 -11.38 -28.44
N ASN A 2 -26.89 -10.77 -28.32
CA ASN A 2 -25.78 -11.49 -27.72
C ASN A 2 -26.03 -11.65 -26.23
N PRO A 3 -25.55 -12.73 -25.58
CA PRO A 3 -25.60 -12.87 -24.13
C PRO A 3 -25.00 -11.65 -23.43
N TYR A 4 -25.62 -11.22 -22.31
CA TYR A 4 -25.13 -10.10 -21.52
C TYR A 4 -24.93 -10.51 -20.06
N PHE A 5 -23.78 -10.18 -19.52
CA PHE A 5 -23.41 -10.32 -18.12
C PHE A 5 -22.41 -9.25 -17.72
N ASP A 6 -22.68 -8.58 -16.60
CA ASP A 6 -21.75 -7.64 -15.98
C ASP A 6 -21.58 -8.04 -14.51
N SER A 7 -20.36 -8.46 -14.14
CA SER A 7 -20.03 -8.91 -12.77
C SER A 7 -20.22 -7.83 -11.70
N ARG A 8 -20.33 -6.56 -12.10
CA ARG A 8 -20.55 -5.40 -11.24
C ARG A 8 -22.01 -4.97 -11.15
N ASP A 9 -22.86 -5.47 -12.04
CA ASP A 9 -24.31 -5.24 -11.98
C ASP A 9 -24.95 -6.26 -11.02
N LYS A 10 -25.57 -5.76 -9.92
CA LYS A 10 -26.26 -6.61 -8.95
C LYS A 10 -27.38 -7.45 -9.56
N ARG A 11 -27.92 -7.06 -10.72
CA ARG A 11 -28.90 -7.87 -11.45
C ARG A 11 -28.27 -9.12 -12.07
N CYS A 12 -26.94 -9.07 -12.36
CA CYS A 12 -26.21 -10.17 -12.94
C CYS A 12 -25.46 -11.01 -11.89
N LYS A 13 -24.92 -10.36 -10.84
CA LYS A 13 -24.18 -11.04 -9.75
C LYS A 13 -24.44 -10.38 -8.41
N GLU A 14 -24.91 -11.16 -7.43
CA GLU A 14 -25.11 -10.70 -6.04
C GLU A 14 -24.68 -11.79 -5.04
N PRO A 15 -23.88 -11.45 -3.99
CA PRO A 15 -23.35 -10.11 -3.69
C PRO A 15 -22.29 -9.63 -4.68
N PHE A 16 -22.04 -8.32 -4.67
CA PHE A 16 -20.97 -7.70 -5.45
C PHE A 16 -19.59 -8.13 -4.92
N GLY A 17 -18.64 -8.30 -5.84
CA GLY A 17 -17.21 -8.42 -5.52
C GLY A 17 -16.82 -9.75 -4.87
N ALA A 18 -15.78 -9.69 -4.02
CA ALA A 18 -15.31 -10.81 -3.21
C ALA A 18 -16.36 -11.23 -2.19
N VAL A 19 -16.38 -12.50 -1.83
CA VAL A 19 -17.37 -13.08 -0.91
C VAL A 19 -16.72 -13.88 0.21
N ALA A 20 -17.35 -13.91 1.38
CA ALA A 20 -16.92 -14.80 2.46
C ALA A 20 -17.12 -16.28 2.08
N ALA A 21 -16.28 -17.15 2.61
CA ALA A 21 -16.37 -18.60 2.43
C ALA A 21 -17.78 -19.11 2.79
N GLY A 22 -18.33 -20.00 1.96
CA GLY A 22 -19.67 -20.56 2.12
C GLY A 22 -20.84 -19.65 1.70
N THR A 23 -20.57 -18.46 1.18
CA THR A 23 -21.62 -17.53 0.71
C THR A 23 -22.33 -18.09 -0.53
N ALA A 24 -23.64 -18.01 -0.55
CA ALA A 24 -24.43 -18.24 -1.77
C ALA A 24 -24.35 -17.01 -2.67
N VAL A 25 -23.85 -17.19 -3.88
CA VAL A 25 -23.71 -16.13 -4.89
C VAL A 25 -24.74 -16.38 -5.99
N HIS A 26 -25.61 -15.42 -6.19
CA HIS A 26 -26.59 -15.44 -7.27
C HIS A 26 -25.96 -14.96 -8.57
N PHE A 27 -26.21 -15.70 -9.67
CA PHE A 27 -25.80 -15.35 -11.04
C PHE A 27 -27.02 -15.30 -11.94
N ALA A 28 -27.11 -14.26 -12.77
CA ALA A 28 -28.13 -14.13 -13.79
C ALA A 28 -27.49 -13.67 -15.10
N LEU A 29 -27.64 -14.49 -16.13
CA LEU A 29 -27.21 -14.21 -17.50
C LEU A 29 -28.43 -13.81 -18.32
N GLN A 30 -28.42 -12.64 -18.94
CA GLN A 30 -29.49 -12.21 -19.86
C GLN A 30 -29.21 -12.79 -21.24
N ASP A 31 -30.14 -13.62 -21.73
CA ASP A 31 -30.10 -14.22 -23.06
C ASP A 31 -31.43 -14.87 -23.42
N GLU A 32 -31.86 -14.72 -24.67
CA GLU A 32 -33.08 -15.32 -25.21
C GLU A 32 -32.79 -16.28 -26.40
N THR A 33 -31.51 -16.54 -26.65
CA THR A 33 -31.06 -17.26 -27.87
C THR A 33 -30.74 -18.72 -27.60
N TYR A 34 -30.14 -18.99 -26.40
CA TYR A 34 -29.68 -20.32 -26.02
C TYR A 34 -30.76 -21.07 -25.23
N TYR A 35 -30.65 -22.40 -25.18
CA TYR A 35 -31.60 -23.29 -24.52
C TYR A 35 -31.08 -23.87 -23.23
N GLY A 36 -29.77 -23.76 -22.98
CA GLY A 36 -29.13 -24.21 -21.75
C GLY A 36 -27.96 -23.30 -21.34
N CYS A 37 -27.79 -23.13 -20.02
CA CYS A 37 -26.70 -22.37 -19.44
C CYS A 37 -26.13 -23.10 -18.22
N GLU A 38 -24.82 -23.18 -18.17
CA GLU A 38 -24.07 -23.70 -17.01
C GLU A 38 -23.02 -22.67 -16.60
N LEU A 39 -22.95 -22.39 -15.32
CA LEU A 39 -21.85 -21.64 -14.71
C LEU A 39 -20.69 -22.60 -14.48
N LEU A 40 -19.52 -22.27 -15.02
CA LEU A 40 -18.27 -22.97 -14.84
C LEU A 40 -17.40 -22.21 -13.83
N VAL A 41 -17.01 -22.83 -12.73
CA VAL A 41 -16.19 -22.19 -11.68
C VAL A 41 -14.93 -23.01 -11.45
N ARG A 42 -13.80 -22.52 -11.98
CA ARG A 42 -12.49 -23.14 -11.73
C ARG A 42 -11.92 -22.62 -10.42
N ARG A 43 -11.62 -23.51 -9.50
CA ARG A 43 -10.97 -23.25 -8.22
C ARG A 43 -9.46 -23.38 -8.37
N GLU A 44 -8.74 -22.30 -8.16
CA GLU A 44 -7.29 -22.22 -8.42
C GLU A 44 -6.47 -23.14 -7.50
N PHE A 45 -6.71 -23.08 -6.20
CA PHE A 45 -5.92 -23.83 -5.21
C PHE A 45 -6.39 -25.28 -5.09
N ALA A 46 -7.68 -25.54 -5.25
CA ALA A 46 -8.20 -26.90 -5.25
C ALA A 46 -7.90 -27.66 -6.55
N GLY A 47 -7.53 -26.95 -7.64
CA GLY A 47 -7.28 -27.56 -8.95
C GLY A 47 -8.51 -28.24 -9.57
N ALA A 48 -9.72 -27.77 -9.23
CA ALA A 48 -10.98 -28.39 -9.64
C ALA A 48 -11.88 -27.37 -10.37
N GLU A 49 -12.82 -27.88 -11.17
CA GLU A 49 -13.84 -27.06 -11.80
C GLU A 49 -15.23 -27.56 -11.39
N ASP A 50 -16.01 -26.66 -10.82
CA ASP A 50 -17.42 -26.89 -10.50
C ASP A 50 -18.27 -26.48 -11.71
N VAL A 51 -19.27 -27.31 -12.02
CA VAL A 51 -20.26 -27.04 -13.07
C VAL A 51 -21.64 -26.92 -12.41
N CYS A 52 -22.24 -25.75 -12.52
CA CYS A 52 -23.51 -25.45 -11.89
C CYS A 52 -24.56 -25.10 -12.97
N PRO A 53 -25.57 -25.93 -13.22
CA PRO A 53 -26.63 -25.60 -14.14
C PRO A 53 -27.40 -24.36 -13.67
N LEU A 54 -27.64 -23.41 -14.58
CA LEU A 54 -28.50 -22.25 -14.37
C LEU A 54 -29.84 -22.51 -15.06
N PRO A 55 -30.95 -22.66 -14.33
CA PRO A 55 -32.25 -22.84 -14.92
C PRO A 55 -32.73 -21.62 -15.70
N PRO A 56 -33.63 -21.81 -16.70
CA PRO A 56 -34.28 -20.70 -17.35
C PRO A 56 -35.01 -19.79 -16.36
N ALA A 57 -34.90 -18.48 -16.59
CA ALA A 57 -35.51 -17.42 -15.81
C ALA A 57 -36.04 -16.32 -16.75
N GLU A 58 -36.75 -15.34 -16.22
CA GLU A 58 -37.26 -14.22 -17.01
C GLU A 58 -36.09 -13.47 -17.67
N GLY A 59 -36.08 -13.43 -19.00
CA GLY A 59 -35.04 -12.77 -19.80
C GLY A 59 -33.70 -13.51 -19.90
N GLY A 60 -33.62 -14.81 -19.51
CA GLY A 60 -32.40 -15.59 -19.64
C GLY A 60 -32.26 -16.77 -18.69
N PHE A 61 -31.17 -16.83 -17.94
CA PHE A 61 -30.86 -17.92 -17.01
C PHE A 61 -30.42 -17.35 -15.65
N ALA A 62 -30.86 -17.97 -14.57
CA ALA A 62 -30.44 -17.54 -13.22
C ALA A 62 -30.33 -18.74 -12.26
N GLY A 63 -29.43 -18.61 -11.27
CA GLY A 63 -29.24 -19.63 -10.24
C GLY A 63 -28.22 -19.18 -9.19
N SER A 64 -27.98 -20.03 -8.20
CA SER A 64 -27.03 -19.72 -7.12
C SER A 64 -25.91 -20.74 -7.06
N TYR A 65 -24.70 -20.27 -6.85
CA TYR A 65 -23.51 -21.06 -6.58
C TYR A 65 -23.09 -20.83 -5.12
N THR A 66 -22.87 -21.89 -4.37
CA THR A 66 -22.30 -21.77 -3.02
C THR A 66 -20.79 -21.74 -3.13
N ALA A 67 -20.19 -20.63 -2.72
CA ALA A 67 -18.73 -20.45 -2.69
C ALA A 67 -18.06 -21.52 -1.79
N PRO A 68 -16.81 -21.92 -2.09
CA PRO A 68 -16.04 -22.83 -1.23
C PRO A 68 -16.07 -22.44 0.25
N GLY A 69 -16.01 -23.44 1.14
CA GLY A 69 -16.02 -23.24 2.59
C GLY A 69 -14.70 -22.76 3.20
N ASN A 70 -13.71 -22.46 2.37
CA ASN A 70 -12.39 -21.97 2.74
C ASN A 70 -11.92 -20.88 1.75
N GLY A 71 -10.84 -20.18 2.09
CA GLY A 71 -10.25 -19.18 1.20
C GLY A 71 -9.81 -19.76 -0.13
N GLU A 72 -10.33 -19.22 -1.24
CA GLU A 72 -10.11 -19.73 -2.59
C GLU A 72 -10.12 -18.60 -3.63
N LEU A 73 -9.37 -18.77 -4.70
CA LEU A 73 -9.44 -17.92 -5.88
C LEU A 73 -10.20 -18.68 -6.97
N CYS A 74 -11.37 -18.17 -7.33
CA CYS A 74 -12.23 -18.76 -8.34
C CYS A 74 -12.23 -17.96 -9.63
N TRP A 75 -12.28 -18.67 -10.76
CA TRP A 75 -12.38 -18.11 -12.09
C TRP A 75 -13.64 -18.65 -12.75
N TYR A 76 -14.61 -17.80 -13.09
CA TYR A 76 -15.89 -18.26 -13.62
C TYR A 76 -16.22 -17.70 -15.01
N GLY A 77 -17.10 -18.40 -15.69
CA GLY A 77 -17.69 -18.06 -16.97
C GLY A 77 -18.86 -18.99 -17.27
N PHE A 78 -19.44 -18.89 -18.44
CA PHE A 78 -20.66 -19.62 -18.78
C PHE A 78 -20.44 -20.53 -19.98
N ARG A 79 -21.05 -21.70 -19.95
CA ARG A 79 -21.21 -22.59 -21.09
C ARG A 79 -22.66 -22.55 -21.53
N LEU A 80 -22.91 -22.18 -22.78
CA LEU A 80 -24.23 -22.02 -23.38
C LEU A 80 -24.47 -23.13 -24.40
N THR A 81 -25.68 -23.66 -24.44
CA THR A 81 -26.09 -24.71 -25.41
C THR A 81 -27.21 -24.19 -26.29
N ASP A 82 -27.05 -24.29 -27.59
CA ASP A 82 -28.08 -23.90 -28.57
C ASP A 82 -29.11 -25.01 -28.80
N GLY A 83 -30.10 -24.74 -29.68
CA GLY A 83 -31.17 -25.69 -30.01
C GLY A 83 -30.73 -26.96 -30.71
N ASP A 84 -29.56 -26.98 -31.32
CA ASP A 84 -28.96 -28.13 -31.99
C ASP A 84 -28.00 -28.92 -31.05
N GLY A 85 -27.88 -28.47 -29.79
CA GLY A 85 -26.98 -29.08 -28.78
C GLY A 85 -25.52 -28.66 -28.92
N ARG A 86 -25.22 -27.66 -29.74
CA ARG A 86 -23.86 -27.12 -29.86
C ARG A 86 -23.54 -26.25 -28.65
N GLN A 87 -22.33 -26.37 -28.14
CA GLN A 87 -21.83 -25.61 -26.99
C GLN A 87 -20.92 -24.45 -27.42
N VAL A 88 -21.06 -23.31 -26.72
CA VAL A 88 -20.18 -22.14 -26.80
C VAL A 88 -19.89 -21.65 -25.41
N TRP A 89 -18.77 -20.92 -25.24
CA TRP A 89 -18.33 -20.40 -23.95
C TRP A 89 -18.41 -18.88 -23.94
N PHE A 90 -18.95 -18.33 -22.86
CA PHE A 90 -19.11 -16.88 -22.70
C PHE A 90 -18.32 -16.38 -21.50
N GLY A 91 -17.42 -15.43 -21.75
CA GLY A 91 -16.54 -14.81 -20.77
C GLY A 91 -16.40 -13.30 -20.99
N LYS A 92 -15.45 -12.66 -20.30
CA LYS A 92 -15.14 -11.23 -20.43
C LYS A 92 -14.87 -10.79 -21.88
N ASN A 93 -14.36 -11.67 -22.71
CA ASN A 93 -14.06 -11.46 -24.11
C ASN A 93 -15.19 -11.89 -25.06
N GLY A 94 -16.41 -12.07 -24.54
CA GLY A 94 -17.59 -12.48 -25.30
C GLY A 94 -17.65 -13.97 -25.58
N LEU A 95 -18.42 -14.35 -26.65
CA LEU A 95 -18.61 -15.75 -27.05
C LEU A 95 -17.34 -16.33 -27.68
N GLN A 96 -17.01 -17.56 -27.29
CA GLN A 96 -15.86 -18.33 -27.74
C GLN A 96 -16.30 -19.72 -28.19
N ASP A 97 -15.55 -20.30 -29.12
CA ASP A 97 -15.80 -21.66 -29.66
C ASP A 97 -15.12 -22.78 -28.86
N ALA A 98 -14.28 -22.42 -27.84
CA ALA A 98 -13.55 -23.35 -27.02
C ALA A 98 -13.30 -22.78 -25.60
N PRO A 99 -13.28 -23.62 -24.55
CA PRO A 99 -13.16 -23.20 -23.15
C PRO A 99 -11.84 -22.50 -22.84
N GLU A 100 -10.73 -22.89 -23.49
CA GLU A 100 -9.41 -22.30 -23.28
C GLU A 100 -9.26 -20.87 -23.81
N LYS A 101 -10.17 -20.46 -24.73
CA LYS A 101 -10.21 -19.10 -25.29
C LYS A 101 -11.02 -18.14 -24.40
N MET A 102 -11.82 -18.67 -23.49
CA MET A 102 -12.70 -17.86 -22.64
C MET A 102 -11.90 -17.12 -21.57
N ALA A 103 -11.94 -15.80 -21.58
CA ALA A 103 -11.45 -14.96 -20.50
C ALA A 103 -12.45 -14.94 -19.35
N ARG A 104 -12.09 -15.52 -18.21
CA ARG A 104 -12.97 -15.71 -17.05
C ARG A 104 -12.99 -14.47 -16.15
N TRP A 105 -14.10 -14.28 -15.45
CA TRP A 105 -14.19 -13.34 -14.33
C TRP A 105 -13.55 -13.95 -13.08
N GLN A 106 -13.06 -13.10 -12.18
CA GLN A 106 -12.54 -13.49 -10.88
C GLN A 106 -13.65 -13.45 -9.82
N LEU A 107 -13.63 -14.41 -8.92
CA LEU A 107 -14.37 -14.41 -7.66
C LEU A 107 -13.38 -14.79 -6.55
N THR A 108 -13.02 -13.81 -5.72
CA THR A 108 -12.23 -14.04 -4.52
C THR A 108 -13.13 -14.52 -3.40
N VAL A 109 -12.83 -15.69 -2.85
CA VAL A 109 -13.50 -16.26 -1.67
C VAL A 109 -12.54 -16.14 -0.50
N TYR A 110 -12.92 -15.46 0.55
CA TYR A 110 -12.05 -15.21 1.70
C TYR A 110 -12.63 -15.77 3.00
N GLU A 111 -11.76 -16.16 3.91
CA GLU A 111 -12.16 -16.49 5.27
C GLU A 111 -12.37 -15.20 6.05
N PRO A 112 -13.57 -14.97 6.63
CA PRO A 112 -13.86 -13.75 7.34
C PRO A 112 -13.07 -13.70 8.66
N THR A 113 -11.94 -13.00 8.64
CA THR A 113 -11.14 -12.74 9.83
C THR A 113 -11.23 -11.26 10.18
N PRO A 114 -11.19 -10.89 11.47
CA PRO A 114 -11.27 -9.49 11.88
C PRO A 114 -10.12 -8.67 11.27
N VAL A 115 -10.44 -7.62 10.54
CA VAL A 115 -9.47 -6.61 10.07
C VAL A 115 -9.61 -5.38 10.96
N PRO A 116 -8.53 -4.94 11.63
CA PRO A 116 -8.60 -3.77 12.50
C PRO A 116 -8.93 -2.50 11.70
N PRO A 117 -10.07 -1.84 11.95
CA PRO A 117 -10.52 -0.72 11.11
C PRO A 117 -9.69 0.55 11.29
N TRP A 118 -8.97 0.67 12.41
CA TRP A 118 -8.22 1.88 12.75
C TRP A 118 -7.21 2.31 11.67
N PHE A 119 -6.66 1.36 10.92
CA PHE A 119 -5.69 1.66 9.87
C PHE A 119 -6.36 2.36 8.67
N GLY A 120 -7.37 1.73 8.08
CA GLY A 120 -8.08 2.25 6.91
C GLY A 120 -8.87 3.54 7.19
N GLU A 121 -9.36 3.71 8.42
CA GLU A 121 -10.12 4.90 8.83
C GLU A 121 -9.22 6.11 9.12
N GLY A 122 -7.96 5.89 9.45
CA GLY A 122 -7.01 6.90 9.85
C GLY A 122 -6.27 7.59 8.72
N VAL A 123 -5.22 8.30 9.10
CA VAL A 123 -4.20 8.89 8.24
C VAL A 123 -2.86 8.34 8.67
N THR A 124 -2.13 7.74 7.73
CA THR A 124 -0.80 7.20 7.97
C THR A 124 0.28 8.20 7.56
N TYR A 125 1.36 8.26 8.34
CA TYR A 125 2.54 9.06 8.02
C TYR A 125 3.78 8.17 8.04
N GLN A 126 4.42 8.03 6.88
CA GLN A 126 5.63 7.22 6.73
C GLN A 126 6.86 8.05 7.06
N ILE A 127 7.68 7.56 7.97
CA ILE A 127 8.89 8.23 8.44
C ILE A 127 10.13 7.42 8.07
N PHE A 128 11.11 8.08 7.42
CA PHE A 128 12.48 7.60 7.31
C PHE A 128 13.28 8.15 8.51
N PRO A 129 13.53 7.36 9.57
CA PRO A 129 13.92 7.89 10.88
C PRO A 129 15.18 8.73 10.88
N ASP A 130 16.22 8.30 10.11
CA ASP A 130 17.50 9.02 10.00
C ASP A 130 17.36 10.46 9.46
N ARG A 131 16.29 10.74 8.71
CA ARG A 131 16.11 11.98 7.94
C ARG A 131 14.97 12.85 8.47
N PHE A 132 14.31 12.46 9.56
CA PHE A 132 13.13 13.18 10.04
C PHE A 132 13.47 14.27 11.05
N ARG A 133 14.14 13.92 12.18
CA ARG A 133 14.52 14.91 13.21
C ARG A 133 15.72 14.42 14.01
N ARG A 134 16.77 15.24 14.04
CA ARG A 134 17.96 15.04 14.85
C ARG A 134 17.85 15.82 16.16
N VAL A 135 18.11 15.16 17.29
CA VAL A 135 18.17 15.79 18.62
C VAL A 135 19.62 16.09 19.01
N SER A 136 20.52 15.16 18.71
CA SER A 136 21.94 15.26 19.02
C SER A 136 22.78 14.58 17.95
N LEU A 137 24.10 14.82 17.94
CA LEU A 137 25.06 14.08 17.14
C LEU A 137 25.71 13.01 18.02
N PRO A 138 25.33 11.73 17.88
CA PRO A 138 25.94 10.66 18.65
C PRO A 138 27.33 10.30 18.13
N ASP A 139 28.14 9.63 18.96
CA ASP A 139 29.38 9.00 18.54
C ASP A 139 29.07 7.70 17.79
N VAL A 140 29.56 7.60 16.56
CA VAL A 140 29.35 6.44 15.66
C VAL A 140 30.51 5.46 15.66
N SER A 141 31.59 5.74 16.40
CA SER A 141 32.86 5.00 16.33
C SER A 141 32.74 3.52 16.77
N HIS A 142 31.71 3.19 17.52
CA HIS A 142 31.47 1.85 18.08
C HIS A 142 30.34 1.10 17.38
N MET A 143 29.77 1.65 16.31
CA MET A 143 28.61 1.08 15.64
C MET A 143 28.99 0.13 14.51
N VAL A 144 28.10 -0.80 14.19
CA VAL A 144 28.26 -1.73 13.06
C VAL A 144 28.42 -0.94 11.75
N GLY A 145 29.36 -1.34 10.93
CA GLY A 145 29.69 -0.67 9.68
C GLY A 145 30.57 0.58 9.88
N ARG A 146 31.11 1.08 8.79
CA ARG A 146 31.90 2.34 8.77
C ARG A 146 30.94 3.49 8.55
N ARG A 147 30.28 3.95 9.59
CA ARG A 147 29.32 5.05 9.53
C ARG A 147 30.02 6.40 9.65
N TRP A 148 29.47 7.39 8.98
CA TRP A 148 29.84 8.79 9.20
C TRP A 148 28.60 9.69 9.23
N LEU A 149 28.68 10.76 10.00
CA LEU A 149 27.58 11.69 10.21
C LEU A 149 27.79 12.97 9.42
N HIS A 150 26.74 13.41 8.72
CA HIS A 150 26.69 14.76 8.18
C HIS A 150 26.72 15.79 9.32
N SER A 151 27.60 16.79 9.19
CA SER A 151 27.69 17.86 10.18
C SER A 151 26.48 18.78 10.15
N ALA A 152 26.04 19.17 8.95
CA ALA A 152 24.84 19.96 8.78
C ALA A 152 23.63 19.07 8.47
N TRP A 153 22.45 19.49 8.99
CA TRP A 153 21.18 18.81 8.75
C TRP A 153 20.73 18.96 7.29
N GLU A 154 21.18 20.00 6.61
CA GLU A 154 20.81 20.40 5.27
C GLU A 154 21.78 19.90 4.18
N ASP A 155 22.78 19.09 4.55
CA ASP A 155 23.69 18.50 3.58
C ASP A 155 22.94 17.63 2.56
N GLU A 156 23.52 17.46 1.37
CA GLU A 156 23.00 16.50 0.40
C GLU A 156 23.40 15.08 0.79
N PRO A 157 22.49 14.09 0.67
CA PRO A 157 22.87 12.70 0.85
C PRO A 157 23.91 12.26 -0.19
N VAL A 158 24.75 11.30 0.17
CA VAL A 158 25.70 10.72 -0.77
C VAL A 158 24.95 9.96 -1.85
N TYR A 159 25.01 10.46 -3.08
CA TYR A 159 24.26 9.92 -4.21
C TYR A 159 25.14 9.29 -5.29
N LEU A 160 26.45 9.41 -5.17
CA LEU A 160 27.40 8.78 -6.10
C LEU A 160 28.02 7.55 -5.44
N PRO A 161 28.32 6.49 -6.22
CA PRO A 161 29.06 5.35 -5.70
C PRO A 161 30.48 5.78 -5.29
N GLU A 162 31.10 4.99 -4.41
CA GLU A 162 32.51 5.10 -4.06
C GLU A 162 33.41 4.82 -5.27
N GLU A 163 34.75 5.08 -5.16
CA GLU A 163 35.69 4.88 -6.26
C GLU A 163 35.72 3.45 -6.83
N ASN A 164 35.40 2.46 -5.99
CA ASN A 164 35.25 1.06 -6.37
C ASN A 164 33.90 0.73 -7.05
N GLY A 165 32.99 1.71 -7.21
CA GLY A 165 31.68 1.55 -7.78
C GLY A 165 30.60 1.06 -6.81
N GLU A 166 30.92 0.87 -5.52
CA GLU A 166 29.96 0.43 -4.50
C GLU A 166 29.12 1.60 -3.98
N VAL A 167 27.82 1.32 -3.75
CA VAL A 167 26.90 2.21 -3.04
C VAL A 167 26.76 1.67 -1.61
N THR A 168 27.35 2.35 -0.65
CA THR A 168 27.45 1.84 0.73
C THR A 168 26.34 2.31 1.65
N ASN A 169 25.66 3.42 1.32
CA ASN A 169 24.58 4.02 2.15
C ASN A 169 25.00 4.21 3.63
N ARG A 170 26.26 4.62 3.85
CA ARG A 170 26.88 4.76 5.19
C ARG A 170 26.90 6.20 5.69
N ASP A 171 26.26 7.11 4.96
CA ASP A 171 26.08 8.51 5.33
C ASP A 171 24.79 8.68 6.15
N PHE A 172 24.94 9.19 7.37
CA PHE A 172 23.83 9.36 8.30
C PHE A 172 23.64 10.84 8.64
N PHE A 173 22.40 11.22 8.94
CA PHE A 173 22.05 12.56 9.39
C PHE A 173 21.74 12.58 10.89
N GLY A 174 21.58 11.42 11.53
CA GLY A 174 21.38 11.29 12.95
C GLY A 174 19.97 11.62 13.42
N GLY A 175 18.97 11.52 12.56
CA GLY A 175 17.57 11.48 13.01
C GLY A 175 17.33 10.29 13.93
N SER A 176 16.42 10.43 14.90
CA SER A 176 16.28 9.48 16.00
C SER A 176 14.84 9.29 16.48
N LEU A 177 14.58 8.24 17.27
CA LEU A 177 13.28 7.98 17.90
C LEU A 177 12.88 9.12 18.86
N PRO A 178 13.79 9.63 19.74
CA PRO A 178 13.51 10.85 20.50
C PRO A 178 13.16 12.05 19.62
N GLY A 179 13.80 12.18 18.46
CA GLY A 179 13.47 13.24 17.50
C GLY A 179 12.06 13.09 16.93
N ILE A 180 11.62 11.88 16.62
CA ILE A 180 10.24 11.62 16.21
C ILE A 180 9.28 11.97 17.36
N THR A 181 9.60 11.58 18.59
CA THR A 181 8.80 11.87 19.78
C THR A 181 8.60 13.38 19.97
N GLU A 182 9.65 14.21 19.80
CA GLU A 182 9.54 15.68 19.82
C GLU A 182 8.55 16.24 18.78
N LYS A 183 8.31 15.51 17.70
CA LYS A 183 7.48 15.97 16.58
C LYS A 183 6.07 15.37 16.54
N LEU A 184 5.67 14.61 17.55
CA LEU A 184 4.34 14.02 17.62
C LEU A 184 3.21 15.05 17.59
N ASP A 185 3.40 16.23 18.19
CA ASP A 185 2.39 17.30 18.14
C ASP A 185 2.27 17.93 16.73
N TYR A 186 3.36 18.00 15.97
CA TYR A 186 3.31 18.36 14.54
C TYR A 186 2.48 17.33 13.77
N LEU A 187 2.76 16.05 13.95
CA LEU A 187 2.03 14.95 13.29
C LEU A 187 0.55 14.94 13.69
N LYS A 188 0.24 15.19 14.97
CA LYS A 188 -1.13 15.35 15.44
C LYS A 188 -1.84 16.54 14.77
N SER A 189 -1.12 17.62 14.49
CA SER A 189 -1.68 18.78 13.78
C SER A 189 -2.06 18.48 12.33
N LEU A 190 -1.45 17.45 11.73
CA LEU A 190 -1.80 16.90 10.42
C LEU A 190 -2.92 15.84 10.50
N HIS A 191 -3.49 15.60 11.67
CA HIS A 191 -4.48 14.55 11.95
C HIS A 191 -3.97 13.13 11.66
N VAL A 192 -2.66 12.90 11.77
CA VAL A 192 -2.06 11.57 11.67
C VAL A 192 -2.55 10.69 12.82
N THR A 193 -2.91 9.46 12.49
CA THR A 193 -3.35 8.42 13.45
C THR A 193 -2.46 7.19 13.43
N THR A 194 -1.57 7.09 12.44
CA THR A 194 -0.65 5.96 12.30
C THR A 194 0.72 6.44 11.85
N LEU A 195 1.75 6.04 12.58
CA LEU A 195 3.14 6.19 12.19
C LEU A 195 3.60 4.88 11.55
N TYR A 196 4.06 4.92 10.32
CA TYR A 196 4.79 3.82 9.70
C TYR A 196 6.27 4.19 9.67
N LEU A 197 7.09 3.46 10.43
CA LEU A 197 8.53 3.66 10.52
C LEU A 197 9.24 2.75 9.54
N ASN A 198 10.06 3.31 8.61
CA ASN A 198 11.05 2.51 7.90
C ASN A 198 11.98 1.82 8.91
N PRO A 199 12.79 0.80 8.52
CA PRO A 199 13.48 -0.06 9.47
C PRO A 199 14.22 0.68 10.59
N ILE A 200 14.03 0.21 11.81
CA ILE A 200 14.58 0.81 13.04
C ILE A 200 15.61 -0.05 13.74
N PHE A 201 15.79 -1.29 13.27
CA PHE A 201 16.71 -2.24 13.90
C PHE A 201 18.15 -1.96 13.50
N GLU A 202 19.10 -2.44 14.33
CA GLU A 202 20.51 -2.27 14.06
C GLU A 202 20.88 -2.77 12.66
N ALA A 203 21.63 -1.96 11.92
CA ALA A 203 22.06 -2.23 10.55
C ALA A 203 23.32 -1.42 10.21
N ALA A 204 23.99 -1.74 9.12
CA ALA A 204 25.17 -0.97 8.69
C ALA A 204 24.81 0.24 7.83
N SER A 205 23.71 0.17 7.07
CA SER A 205 23.25 1.22 6.18
C SER A 205 22.29 2.21 6.83
N ASN A 206 22.15 3.39 6.23
CA ASN A 206 21.23 4.43 6.67
C ASN A 206 19.76 4.07 6.46
N HIS A 207 19.43 3.18 5.52
CA HIS A 207 18.07 2.68 5.26
C HIS A 207 17.68 1.50 6.16
N ARG A 208 18.65 0.78 6.71
CA ARG A 208 18.47 -0.34 7.66
C ARG A 208 17.71 -1.56 7.12
N TYR A 209 17.56 -1.67 5.81
CA TYR A 209 17.05 -2.90 5.19
C TYR A 209 18.06 -4.06 5.25
N ASP A 210 19.33 -3.79 5.53
CA ASP A 210 20.38 -4.76 5.84
C ASP A 210 20.43 -5.06 7.34
N THR A 211 19.32 -5.54 7.92
CA THR A 211 19.18 -5.77 9.36
C THR A 211 20.35 -6.59 9.92
N ALA A 212 21.02 -6.04 10.95
CA ALA A 212 22.15 -6.65 11.61
C ALA A 212 21.76 -7.37 12.93
N ASP A 213 20.81 -6.81 13.68
CA ASP A 213 20.21 -7.45 14.85
C ASP A 213 18.75 -7.07 15.00
N TYR A 214 17.82 -8.03 14.82
CA TYR A 214 16.38 -7.81 14.96
C TYR A 214 15.93 -7.53 16.41
N ARG A 215 16.78 -7.81 17.41
CA ARG A 215 16.45 -7.63 18.82
C ARG A 215 16.95 -6.31 19.40
N SER A 216 17.66 -5.52 18.60
CA SER A 216 18.25 -4.25 19.00
C SER A 216 17.75 -3.11 18.13
N ILE A 217 17.35 -1.99 18.76
CA ILE A 217 17.19 -0.73 18.03
C ILE A 217 18.56 -0.28 17.55
N ASP A 218 18.63 0.30 16.34
CA ASP A 218 19.87 0.89 15.85
C ASP A 218 20.35 1.99 16.80
N PRO A 219 21.62 1.92 17.28
CA PRO A 219 22.12 2.86 18.28
C PRO A 219 22.06 4.33 17.87
N LEU A 220 22.07 4.64 16.56
CA LEU A 220 21.84 6.01 16.07
C LEU A 220 20.41 6.48 16.28
N LEU A 221 19.45 5.55 16.25
CA LEU A 221 18.04 5.88 16.44
C LEU A 221 17.68 5.99 17.93
N GLY A 222 18.43 5.34 18.82
CA GLY A 222 18.18 5.32 20.24
C GLY A 222 18.18 3.91 20.84
N THR A 223 17.37 3.71 21.85
CA THR A 223 17.27 2.48 22.63
C THR A 223 15.87 1.86 22.54
N GLU A 224 15.72 0.64 23.08
CA GLU A 224 14.39 0.04 23.26
C GLU A 224 13.47 0.92 24.13
N GLU A 225 14.02 1.60 25.16
CA GLU A 225 13.23 2.50 26.01
C GLU A 225 12.77 3.75 25.24
N ASP A 226 13.58 4.26 24.32
CA ASP A 226 13.17 5.35 23.42
C ASP A 226 12.03 4.91 22.49
N PHE A 227 12.06 3.66 22.02
CA PHE A 227 10.96 3.10 21.23
C PHE A 227 9.68 2.92 22.07
N ARG A 228 9.80 2.39 23.29
CA ARG A 228 8.66 2.28 24.23
C ARG A 228 8.07 3.65 24.53
N THR A 229 8.93 4.64 24.72
CA THR A 229 8.52 6.03 24.95
C THR A 229 7.81 6.62 23.76
N LEU A 230 8.35 6.44 22.54
CA LEU A 230 7.69 6.88 21.31
C LEU A 230 6.28 6.25 21.19
N CYS A 231 6.17 4.93 21.39
CA CYS A 231 4.86 4.25 21.31
C CYS A 231 3.87 4.79 22.34
N ARG A 232 4.28 4.94 23.60
CA ARG A 232 3.45 5.48 24.68
C ARG A 232 2.96 6.89 24.35
N GLU A 233 3.87 7.78 23.98
CA GLU A 233 3.56 9.17 23.64
C GLU A 233 2.67 9.29 22.39
N ALA A 234 2.87 8.40 21.41
CA ALA A 234 2.01 8.28 20.23
C ALA A 234 0.60 7.84 20.64
N HIS A 235 0.48 6.80 21.45
CA HIS A 235 -0.80 6.29 21.94
C HIS A 235 -1.58 7.35 22.75
N GLU A 236 -0.92 8.13 23.62
CA GLU A 236 -1.54 9.23 24.35
C GLU A 236 -2.13 10.30 23.43
N ARG A 237 -1.59 10.43 22.21
CA ARG A 237 -2.09 11.35 21.17
C ARG A 237 -3.09 10.70 20.21
N GLY A 238 -3.43 9.43 20.43
CA GLY A 238 -4.34 8.65 19.57
C GLY A 238 -3.69 8.12 18.30
N MET A 239 -2.36 8.05 18.26
CA MET A 239 -1.59 7.48 17.14
C MET A 239 -1.14 6.05 17.44
N ARG A 240 -1.02 5.23 16.42
CA ARG A 240 -0.47 3.87 16.45
C ARG A 240 0.85 3.80 15.71
N VAL A 241 1.66 2.77 16.00
CA VAL A 241 2.99 2.62 15.42
C VAL A 241 3.11 1.29 14.69
N ILE A 242 3.41 1.34 13.40
CA ILE A 242 3.76 0.17 12.57
C ILE A 242 5.27 0.20 12.31
N VAL A 243 5.91 -0.96 12.46
CA VAL A 243 7.34 -1.15 12.20
C VAL A 243 7.57 -2.00 10.95
N ASP A 244 8.73 -1.85 10.34
CA ASP A 244 9.11 -2.56 9.11
C ASP A 244 9.76 -3.90 9.44
N GLY A 245 9.27 -4.98 8.86
CA GLY A 245 9.74 -6.35 9.00
C GLY A 245 10.47 -6.82 7.77
N VAL A 246 11.80 -6.75 7.78
CA VAL A 246 12.68 -7.22 6.71
C VAL A 246 13.11 -8.65 7.03
N PHE A 247 12.31 -9.64 6.62
CA PHE A 247 12.51 -11.04 7.03
C PHE A 247 13.01 -11.97 5.92
N ASN A 248 13.12 -11.48 4.68
CA ASN A 248 13.63 -12.24 3.54
C ASN A 248 15.16 -12.33 3.51
N HIS A 249 15.86 -11.37 4.08
CA HIS A 249 17.32 -11.28 4.09
C HIS A 249 17.83 -10.58 5.35
N THR A 250 19.14 -10.68 5.59
CA THR A 250 19.84 -9.92 6.64
C THR A 250 20.99 -9.13 6.04
N GLY A 251 21.64 -8.29 6.82
CA GLY A 251 22.92 -7.70 6.42
C GLY A 251 24.03 -8.75 6.38
N SER A 252 24.97 -8.63 5.44
CA SER A 252 26.16 -9.50 5.40
C SER A 252 27.03 -9.37 6.65
N ASN A 253 26.98 -8.21 7.30
CA ASN A 253 27.65 -7.91 8.59
C ASN A 253 26.70 -8.01 9.79
N SER A 254 25.55 -8.66 9.61
CA SER A 254 24.66 -8.97 10.73
C SER A 254 25.29 -9.94 11.73
N ARG A 255 24.82 -9.97 12.96
CA ARG A 255 25.15 -10.96 14.00
C ARG A 255 25.01 -12.39 13.48
N TYR A 256 24.04 -12.62 12.59
CA TYR A 256 23.69 -13.94 12.07
C TYR A 256 24.64 -14.43 10.98
N PHE A 257 25.02 -13.52 10.05
CA PHE A 257 25.94 -13.84 8.94
C PHE A 257 27.39 -13.51 9.28
N ASN A 258 27.66 -12.32 9.80
CA ASN A 258 28.92 -11.81 10.37
C ASN A 258 30.16 -11.93 9.47
N ALA A 259 30.01 -11.60 8.18
CA ALA A 259 31.13 -11.71 7.23
C ALA A 259 32.33 -10.82 7.60
N GLU A 260 32.08 -9.66 8.22
CA GLU A 260 33.11 -8.68 8.56
C GLU A 260 33.61 -8.79 10.03
N GLY A 261 33.02 -9.67 10.85
CA GLY A 261 33.47 -9.91 12.21
C GLY A 261 33.15 -8.79 13.20
N TYR A 262 32.05 -8.09 13.01
CA TYR A 262 31.63 -7.03 13.93
C TYR A 262 31.08 -7.56 15.27
N TYR A 263 30.60 -8.77 15.29
CA TYR A 263 30.05 -9.42 16.48
C TYR A 263 30.99 -10.47 17.04
N PRO A 264 31.08 -10.64 18.37
CA PRO A 264 31.93 -11.65 18.99
C PRO A 264 31.47 -13.09 18.73
N GLU A 265 30.18 -13.30 18.46
CA GLU A 265 29.61 -14.59 18.13
C GLU A 265 29.95 -14.99 16.68
N LEU A 266 30.19 -16.27 16.46
CA LEU A 266 30.46 -16.77 15.11
C LEU A 266 29.20 -16.77 14.25
N GLY A 267 29.21 -15.95 13.20
CA GLY A 267 28.16 -15.95 12.17
C GLY A 267 28.33 -17.07 11.15
N ALA A 268 27.31 -17.22 10.30
CA ALA A 268 27.26 -18.26 9.28
C ALA A 268 28.39 -18.20 8.26
N ALA A 269 28.88 -16.98 7.93
CA ALA A 269 30.02 -16.80 7.02
C ALA A 269 31.36 -17.18 7.64
N GLN A 270 31.46 -17.22 8.97
CA GLN A 270 32.71 -17.47 9.69
C GLN A 270 32.89 -18.93 10.09
N SER A 271 31.79 -19.65 10.39
CA SER A 271 31.84 -21.05 10.81
C SER A 271 30.62 -21.83 10.39
N ARG A 272 30.86 -23.08 9.97
CA ARG A 272 29.77 -24.05 9.73
C ARG A 272 29.14 -24.55 11.02
N GLU A 273 29.78 -24.31 12.18
CA GLU A 273 29.27 -24.64 13.50
C GLU A 273 28.43 -23.50 14.09
N SER A 274 28.32 -22.37 13.40
CA SER A 274 27.44 -21.27 13.80
C SER A 274 25.99 -21.77 13.95
N PRO A 275 25.27 -21.37 15.01
CA PRO A 275 23.85 -21.70 15.15
C PRO A 275 22.99 -21.14 13.98
N TYR A 276 23.51 -20.15 13.28
CA TYR A 276 22.86 -19.49 12.16
C TYR A 276 23.25 -20.08 10.78
N PHE A 277 24.19 -21.05 10.73
CA PHE A 277 24.69 -21.58 9.47
C PHE A 277 23.57 -22.12 8.57
N GLY A 278 22.60 -22.81 9.16
CA GLY A 278 21.46 -23.38 8.44
C GLY A 278 20.45 -22.36 7.92
N TRP A 279 20.55 -21.09 8.32
CA TRP A 279 19.67 -20.02 7.83
C TRP A 279 20.02 -19.58 6.40
N TYR A 280 21.22 -19.90 5.92
CA TYR A 280 21.74 -19.43 4.63
C TYR A 280 22.16 -20.58 3.73
N SER A 281 22.07 -20.35 2.42
CA SER A 281 22.50 -21.29 1.39
C SER A 281 23.83 -20.86 0.79
N PHE A 282 24.85 -21.73 0.82
CA PHE A 282 26.20 -21.42 0.31
C PHE A 282 26.60 -22.29 -0.89
N HIS A 283 27.31 -21.69 -1.88
CA HIS A 283 27.68 -22.33 -3.15
C HIS A 283 29.04 -21.86 -3.74
N PRO A 284 30.24 -22.13 -3.29
CA PRO A 284 30.72 -22.78 -2.08
C PRO A 284 30.87 -21.82 -0.88
N TRP A 285 30.79 -22.41 0.30
CA TRP A 285 31.03 -21.69 1.55
C TRP A 285 32.51 -21.25 1.69
N PRO A 286 32.81 -20.07 2.27
CA PRO A 286 31.88 -18.99 2.59
C PRO A 286 31.69 -17.97 1.45
N ALA A 287 32.38 -18.19 0.31
CA ALA A 287 32.59 -17.17 -0.73
C ALA A 287 31.35 -16.88 -1.58
N GLN A 288 30.46 -17.86 -1.78
CA GLN A 288 29.25 -17.71 -2.57
C GLN A 288 28.04 -18.18 -1.78
N TYR A 289 26.98 -17.40 -1.79
CA TYR A 289 25.72 -17.62 -1.09
C TYR A 289 24.56 -16.98 -1.82
N ASP A 290 23.38 -17.46 -1.54
CA ASP A 290 22.16 -16.84 -2.05
C ASP A 290 21.99 -15.44 -1.42
N ALA A 291 21.65 -14.47 -2.26
CA ALA A 291 21.48 -13.09 -1.85
C ALA A 291 20.27 -12.49 -2.56
N TRP A 292 19.56 -11.61 -1.89
CA TRP A 292 18.39 -10.94 -2.46
C TRP A 292 18.78 -10.20 -3.75
N TRP A 293 18.20 -10.64 -4.88
CA TRP A 293 18.49 -10.12 -6.23
C TRP A 293 19.99 -10.06 -6.58
N GLY A 294 20.81 -10.93 -5.96
CA GLY A 294 22.25 -10.97 -6.17
C GLY A 294 23.04 -9.88 -5.44
N VAL A 295 22.41 -9.09 -4.61
CA VAL A 295 23.04 -8.04 -3.78
C VAL A 295 23.80 -8.69 -2.64
N ARG A 296 25.13 -8.79 -2.73
CA ARG A 296 25.98 -9.52 -1.78
C ARG A 296 25.94 -9.00 -0.34
N THR A 297 25.58 -7.75 -0.13
CA THR A 297 25.38 -7.20 1.22
C THR A 297 24.08 -7.65 1.88
N LEU A 298 23.20 -8.36 1.14
CA LEU A 298 21.88 -8.81 1.58
C LEU A 298 21.74 -10.34 1.41
N PRO A 299 22.47 -11.17 2.20
CA PRO A 299 22.32 -12.63 2.15
C PRO A 299 20.88 -13.04 2.46
N ALA A 300 20.28 -13.80 1.53
CA ALA A 300 18.93 -14.33 1.66
C ALA A 300 18.88 -15.41 2.75
N VAL A 301 17.83 -15.40 3.53
CA VAL A 301 17.59 -16.44 4.54
C VAL A 301 16.67 -17.53 3.99
N ASN A 302 16.70 -18.69 4.61
CA ASN A 302 15.78 -19.78 4.32
C ASN A 302 14.60 -19.72 5.30
N GLU A 303 13.50 -19.12 4.86
CA GLU A 303 12.29 -18.93 5.66
C GLU A 303 11.54 -20.23 5.97
N GLU A 304 11.92 -21.36 5.35
CA GLU A 304 11.35 -22.67 5.66
C GLU A 304 12.02 -23.34 6.87
N ARG A 305 13.12 -22.78 7.37
CA ARG A 305 13.85 -23.29 8.53
C ARG A 305 13.03 -23.13 9.83
N PRO A 306 12.79 -24.23 10.57
CA PRO A 306 12.02 -24.17 11.81
C PRO A 306 12.64 -23.25 12.87
N ASP A 307 13.98 -23.25 13.01
CA ASP A 307 14.69 -22.40 13.96
C ASP A 307 14.64 -20.90 13.59
N TYR A 308 14.62 -20.57 12.29
CA TYR A 308 14.40 -19.20 11.85
C TYR A 308 12.94 -18.75 12.09
N ARG A 309 11.97 -19.61 11.76
CA ARG A 309 10.54 -19.36 12.05
C ARG A 309 10.30 -19.17 13.55
N ASP A 310 10.92 -20.02 14.38
CA ASP A 310 10.83 -19.90 15.84
C ASP A 310 11.40 -18.55 16.32
N PHE A 311 12.54 -18.13 15.76
CA PHE A 311 13.16 -16.85 16.06
C PHE A 311 12.30 -15.66 15.66
N ILE A 312 11.69 -15.68 14.45
CA ILE A 312 10.91 -14.55 13.93
C ILE A 312 9.52 -14.47 14.58
N PHE A 313 8.77 -15.57 14.67
CA PHE A 313 7.37 -15.54 15.13
C PHE A 313 6.94 -16.69 16.03
N GLY A 314 7.58 -17.88 15.97
CA GLY A 314 7.10 -19.07 16.69
C GLY A 314 7.38 -19.02 18.18
N GLY A 315 8.58 -18.62 18.58
CA GLY A 315 9.00 -18.59 19.97
C GLY A 315 8.27 -17.56 20.83
N GLU A 316 8.26 -17.79 22.13
CA GLU A 316 7.64 -16.86 23.08
C GLU A 316 8.31 -15.48 23.06
N ASP A 317 9.66 -15.43 22.94
CA ASP A 317 10.45 -14.18 22.79
C ASP A 317 10.87 -13.96 21.32
N SER A 318 9.99 -14.31 20.39
CA SER A 318 10.21 -14.09 18.96
C SER A 318 10.21 -12.59 18.61
N VAL A 319 10.86 -12.25 17.51
CA VAL A 319 11.01 -10.85 17.04
C VAL A 319 9.65 -10.15 16.94
N VAL A 320 8.67 -10.81 16.29
CA VAL A 320 7.33 -10.24 16.08
C VAL A 320 6.65 -9.94 17.43
N ARG A 321 6.64 -10.91 18.36
CA ARG A 321 5.99 -10.75 19.66
C ARG A 321 6.69 -9.70 20.54
N ARG A 322 8.05 -9.72 20.56
CA ARG A 322 8.84 -8.78 21.34
C ARG A 322 8.48 -7.32 21.05
N TRP A 323 8.47 -6.93 19.79
CA TRP A 323 8.23 -5.52 19.44
C TRP A 323 6.76 -5.10 19.59
N LEU A 324 5.81 -6.04 19.49
CA LEU A 324 4.42 -5.79 19.89
C LEU A 324 4.32 -5.52 21.40
N ARG A 325 5.04 -6.28 22.24
CA ARG A 325 5.14 -6.03 23.70
C ARG A 325 5.83 -4.71 24.01
N CYS A 326 6.76 -4.27 23.17
CA CYS A 326 7.41 -2.97 23.30
C CYS A 326 6.50 -1.80 22.92
N GLY A 327 5.34 -2.05 22.29
CA GLY A 327 4.33 -1.03 22.00
C GLY A 327 3.92 -0.92 20.53
N ALA A 328 4.60 -1.57 19.60
CA ALA A 328 4.17 -1.58 18.20
C ALA A 328 2.71 -2.04 18.07
N ASP A 329 1.99 -1.49 17.09
CA ASP A 329 0.59 -1.80 16.78
C ASP A 329 0.45 -2.60 15.47
N GLY A 330 1.55 -2.89 14.82
CA GLY A 330 1.54 -3.66 13.58
C GLY A 330 2.91 -3.78 12.94
N TRP A 331 2.91 -4.55 11.85
CA TRP A 331 4.07 -4.79 11.03
C TRP A 331 3.75 -4.51 9.56
N ARG A 332 4.70 -3.93 8.84
CA ARG A 332 4.75 -3.95 7.39
C ARG A 332 5.77 -4.99 6.96
N LEU A 333 5.40 -5.90 6.08
CA LEU A 333 6.31 -6.88 5.52
C LEU A 333 6.98 -6.33 4.27
N ASP A 334 8.30 -6.17 4.37
CA ASP A 334 9.17 -5.85 3.25
C ASP A 334 9.16 -7.00 2.25
N VAL A 335 9.12 -6.67 0.96
CA VAL A 335 9.13 -7.63 -0.16
C VAL A 335 8.26 -8.88 0.11
N ALA A 336 6.97 -8.68 0.40
CA ALA A 336 6.07 -9.78 0.76
C ALA A 336 5.98 -10.87 -0.32
N ASP A 337 6.29 -10.54 -1.59
CA ASP A 337 6.37 -11.50 -2.69
C ASP A 337 7.49 -12.53 -2.52
N GLU A 338 8.54 -12.22 -1.76
CA GLU A 338 9.66 -13.12 -1.49
C GLU A 338 9.34 -14.13 -0.37
N LEU A 339 8.45 -13.76 0.56
CA LEU A 339 8.14 -14.59 1.73
C LEU A 339 7.18 -15.74 1.37
N PRO A 340 7.40 -16.98 1.87
CA PRO A 340 6.41 -18.05 1.76
C PRO A 340 5.07 -17.69 2.42
N GLY A 341 3.94 -18.16 1.85
CA GLY A 341 2.62 -17.86 2.38
C GLY A 341 2.44 -18.34 3.84
N ASP A 342 2.85 -19.56 4.14
CA ASP A 342 2.79 -20.13 5.49
C ASP A 342 3.71 -19.41 6.49
N PHE A 343 4.76 -18.72 6.03
CA PHE A 343 5.57 -17.84 6.86
C PHE A 343 4.79 -16.58 7.24
N ILE A 344 4.08 -15.98 6.28
CA ILE A 344 3.20 -14.81 6.52
C ILE A 344 2.04 -15.20 7.44
N GLU A 345 1.42 -16.37 7.22
CA GLU A 345 0.37 -16.94 8.09
C GLU A 345 0.89 -17.12 9.54
N GLY A 346 2.12 -17.61 9.69
CA GLY A 346 2.77 -17.76 11.00
C GLY A 346 2.99 -16.42 11.72
N ILE A 347 3.44 -15.39 11.00
CA ILE A 347 3.56 -14.02 11.54
C ILE A 347 2.18 -13.51 11.97
N ARG A 348 1.17 -13.66 11.12
CA ARG A 348 -0.20 -13.23 11.42
C ARG A 348 -0.74 -13.90 12.67
N ALA A 349 -0.61 -15.22 12.78
CA ALA A 349 -1.06 -15.97 13.96
C ALA A 349 -0.35 -15.54 15.24
N ALA A 350 0.97 -15.27 15.16
CA ALA A 350 1.74 -14.77 16.30
C ALA A 350 1.27 -13.36 16.74
N MET A 351 0.97 -12.49 15.78
CA MET A 351 0.43 -11.15 16.04
C MET A 351 -0.93 -11.20 16.71
N ASP A 352 -1.86 -11.99 16.15
CA ASP A 352 -3.22 -12.13 16.68
C ASP A 352 -3.24 -12.70 18.10
N ALA A 353 -2.31 -13.62 18.41
CA ALA A 353 -2.17 -14.20 19.76
C ALA A 353 -1.53 -13.22 20.75
N GLU A 354 -0.54 -12.40 20.33
CA GLU A 354 0.18 -11.50 21.22
C GLU A 354 -0.55 -10.18 21.45
N LYS A 355 -1.09 -9.58 20.38
CA LYS A 355 -1.76 -8.28 20.42
C LYS A 355 -2.96 -8.29 19.48
N PRO A 356 -4.13 -8.79 19.93
CA PRO A 356 -5.35 -8.74 19.12
C PRO A 356 -5.63 -7.32 18.62
N GLY A 357 -5.88 -7.18 17.32
CA GLY A 357 -6.07 -5.88 16.69
C GLY A 357 -4.79 -5.19 16.20
N ALA A 358 -3.63 -5.85 16.26
CA ALA A 358 -2.45 -5.42 15.52
C ALA A 358 -2.65 -5.57 14.01
N TYR A 359 -2.05 -4.68 13.20
CA TYR A 359 -2.25 -4.65 11.76
C TYR A 359 -1.05 -5.22 11.00
N LEU A 360 -1.30 -6.16 10.09
CA LEU A 360 -0.28 -6.72 9.19
C LEU A 360 -0.48 -6.16 7.78
N LEU A 361 0.48 -5.34 7.33
CA LEU A 361 0.52 -4.73 6.01
C LEU A 361 1.54 -5.46 5.13
N GLY A 362 1.19 -5.80 3.90
CA GLY A 362 2.12 -6.39 2.93
C GLY A 362 2.57 -5.39 1.87
N GLU A 363 3.86 -5.43 1.52
CA GLU A 363 4.35 -4.74 0.32
C GLU A 363 4.14 -5.64 -0.90
N VAL A 364 3.21 -5.24 -1.78
CA VAL A 364 2.94 -5.87 -3.07
C VAL A 364 2.71 -4.77 -4.10
N TRP A 365 3.41 -4.82 -5.23
CA TRP A 365 3.42 -3.73 -6.19
C TRP A 365 2.26 -3.78 -7.21
N GLU A 366 1.59 -4.92 -7.34
CA GLU A 366 0.49 -5.13 -8.27
C GLU A 366 -0.81 -5.49 -7.53
N ASP A 367 -1.83 -5.92 -8.29
CA ASP A 367 -3.06 -6.49 -7.71
C ASP A 367 -2.73 -7.77 -6.93
N GLY A 368 -2.79 -7.68 -5.60
CA GLY A 368 -2.48 -8.81 -4.71
C GLY A 368 -3.55 -9.90 -4.64
N SER A 369 -4.74 -9.68 -5.20
CA SER A 369 -5.82 -10.67 -5.16
C SER A 369 -5.57 -11.88 -6.06
N ASN A 370 -4.74 -11.71 -7.10
CA ASN A 370 -4.45 -12.75 -8.06
C ASN A 370 -2.97 -12.80 -8.46
N LYS A 371 -2.09 -12.28 -7.62
CA LYS A 371 -0.64 -12.22 -7.86
C LYS A 371 -0.04 -13.62 -8.03
N ILE A 372 0.86 -13.75 -9.00
CA ILE A 372 1.80 -14.88 -9.11
C ILE A 372 3.19 -14.32 -8.83
N ALA A 373 3.85 -14.85 -7.81
CA ALA A 373 5.24 -14.59 -7.51
C ALA A 373 5.98 -15.93 -7.42
N TYR A 374 7.18 -16.02 -8.00
CA TYR A 374 8.01 -17.25 -8.00
C TYR A 374 7.24 -18.49 -8.46
N SER A 375 6.44 -18.35 -9.52
CA SER A 375 5.59 -19.40 -10.11
C SER A 375 4.50 -19.95 -9.16
N ARG A 376 4.23 -19.27 -8.05
CA ARG A 376 3.17 -19.65 -7.10
C ARG A 376 2.10 -18.56 -7.07
N ARG A 377 0.82 -19.00 -7.08
CA ARG A 377 -0.33 -18.11 -6.81
C ARG A 377 -0.32 -17.71 -5.34
N ARG A 378 -0.40 -16.41 -5.06
CA ARG A 378 -0.35 -15.86 -3.70
C ARG A 378 -1.76 -15.80 -3.09
N ARG A 379 -1.83 -15.79 -1.75
CA ARG A 379 -3.06 -15.88 -0.96
C ARG A 379 -3.25 -14.68 -0.02
N TYR A 380 -2.53 -13.58 -0.24
CA TYR A 380 -2.43 -12.43 0.66
C TYR A 380 -3.75 -11.99 1.30
N LEU A 381 -4.84 -11.99 0.52
CA LEU A 381 -6.14 -11.42 0.90
C LEU A 381 -7.22 -12.49 1.14
N LEU A 382 -6.84 -13.76 1.31
CA LEU A 382 -7.81 -14.82 1.55
C LEU A 382 -8.15 -15.02 3.04
N GLY A 383 -7.64 -14.13 3.93
CA GLY A 383 -8.01 -14.05 5.34
C GLY A 383 -6.93 -14.48 6.33
N GLN A 384 -5.96 -15.31 5.93
CA GLN A 384 -4.95 -15.87 6.85
C GLN A 384 -3.59 -15.15 6.79
N GLU A 385 -3.30 -14.41 5.72
CA GLU A 385 -2.03 -13.70 5.56
C GLU A 385 -2.16 -12.23 6.00
N THR A 386 -2.18 -11.26 5.08
CA THR A 386 -2.19 -9.85 5.41
C THR A 386 -3.60 -9.29 5.66
N HIS A 387 -3.69 -8.20 6.44
CA HIS A 387 -4.93 -7.44 6.59
C HIS A 387 -5.18 -6.51 5.40
N GLY A 388 -4.12 -5.97 4.81
CA GLY A 388 -4.16 -5.08 3.67
C GLY A 388 -2.80 -4.98 3.00
N LEU A 389 -2.74 -4.27 1.89
CA LEU A 389 -1.56 -4.12 1.06
C LEU A 389 -1.22 -2.65 0.81
N MET A 390 0.05 -2.37 0.54
CA MET A 390 0.50 -1.10 -0.02
C MET A 390 -0.09 -0.96 -1.43
N ASN A 391 -0.91 0.06 -1.66
CA ASN A 391 -1.72 0.19 -2.87
C ASN A 391 -0.95 0.89 -4.01
N TYR A 392 0.09 0.24 -4.52
CA TYR A 392 0.82 0.70 -5.72
C TYR A 392 -0.09 0.84 -6.95
N PRO A 393 -1.09 -0.03 -7.17
CA PRO A 393 -2.06 0.18 -8.25
C PRO A 393 -2.79 1.52 -8.18
N PHE A 394 -3.20 1.96 -6.97
CA PHE A 394 -3.81 3.28 -6.78
C PHE A 394 -2.87 4.41 -7.21
N ARG A 395 -1.61 4.36 -6.73
CA ARG A 395 -0.58 5.35 -7.09
C ARG A 395 -0.36 5.39 -8.59
N THR A 396 -0.20 4.24 -9.23
CA THR A 396 0.06 4.14 -10.67
C THR A 396 -1.10 4.70 -11.49
N ALA A 397 -2.34 4.32 -11.16
CA ALA A 397 -3.54 4.80 -11.85
C ALA A 397 -3.73 6.31 -11.67
N LEU A 398 -3.50 6.83 -10.45
CA LEU A 398 -3.59 8.26 -10.14
C LEU A 398 -2.56 9.08 -10.92
N LEU A 399 -1.30 8.65 -10.92
CA LEU A 399 -0.22 9.36 -11.63
C LEU A 399 -0.42 9.33 -13.15
N THR A 400 -0.91 8.21 -13.69
CA THR A 400 -1.26 8.10 -15.12
C THR A 400 -2.36 9.10 -15.47
N TRP A 401 -3.41 9.20 -14.67
CA TRP A 401 -4.47 10.18 -14.88
C TRP A 401 -3.97 11.63 -14.81
N LEU A 402 -3.22 12.00 -13.76
CA LEU A 402 -2.65 13.35 -13.60
C LEU A 402 -1.59 13.69 -14.67
N GLY A 403 -1.00 12.68 -15.29
CA GLY A 403 -0.10 12.81 -16.42
C GLY A 403 -0.80 13.03 -17.78
N GLY A 404 -2.13 13.20 -17.80
CA GLY A 404 -2.93 13.42 -19.00
C GLY A 404 -3.69 12.19 -19.50
N GLY A 405 -3.74 11.11 -18.69
CA GLY A 405 -4.56 9.93 -18.95
C GLY A 405 -6.06 10.18 -18.72
N ASP A 406 -6.86 9.14 -18.93
CA ASP A 406 -8.31 9.20 -18.77
C ASP A 406 -8.74 8.77 -17.36
N ALA A 407 -9.58 9.58 -16.70
CA ALA A 407 -10.21 9.25 -15.43
C ALA A 407 -11.06 7.96 -15.49
N ALA A 408 -11.56 7.58 -16.67
CA ALA A 408 -12.24 6.30 -16.86
C ALA A 408 -11.31 5.11 -16.61
N ALA A 409 -10.04 5.20 -17.03
CA ALA A 409 -9.04 4.17 -16.77
C ALA A 409 -8.68 4.09 -15.28
N PHE A 410 -8.57 5.23 -14.59
CA PHE A 410 -8.43 5.26 -13.13
C PHE A 410 -9.60 4.53 -12.45
N ARG A 411 -10.84 4.90 -12.81
CA ARG A 411 -12.04 4.24 -12.28
C ARG A 411 -12.00 2.74 -12.52
N GLU A 412 -11.70 2.30 -13.74
CA GLU A 412 -11.68 0.88 -14.10
C GLU A 412 -10.66 0.09 -13.25
N SER A 413 -9.46 0.64 -13.06
CA SER A 413 -8.43 0.03 -12.21
C SER A 413 -8.92 -0.10 -10.76
N MET A 414 -9.51 0.95 -10.21
CA MET A 414 -9.97 0.95 -8.81
C MET A 414 -11.23 0.09 -8.60
N GLU A 415 -12.15 0.06 -9.56
CA GLU A 415 -13.32 -0.84 -9.52
C GLU A 415 -12.89 -2.31 -9.64
N THR A 416 -11.83 -2.60 -10.39
CA THR A 416 -11.25 -3.95 -10.46
C THR A 416 -10.71 -4.38 -9.09
N LEU A 417 -9.95 -3.52 -8.41
CA LEU A 417 -9.49 -3.82 -7.05
C LEU A 417 -10.67 -3.97 -6.07
N ARG A 418 -11.67 -3.08 -6.15
CA ARG A 418 -12.85 -3.13 -5.28
C ARG A 418 -13.68 -4.40 -5.48
N GLU A 419 -13.72 -4.91 -6.70
CA GLU A 419 -14.39 -6.17 -7.03
C GLU A 419 -13.57 -7.38 -6.53
N ASN A 420 -12.24 -7.34 -6.68
CA ASN A 420 -11.37 -8.47 -6.42
C ASN A 420 -10.94 -8.61 -4.96
N TYR A 421 -10.88 -7.51 -4.20
CA TYR A 421 -10.45 -7.51 -2.81
C TYR A 421 -11.61 -7.78 -1.86
N PRO A 422 -11.40 -8.51 -0.75
CA PRO A 422 -12.32 -8.46 0.37
C PRO A 422 -12.60 -7.00 0.76
N PRO A 423 -13.86 -6.63 1.09
CA PRO A 423 -14.18 -5.25 1.41
C PRO A 423 -13.26 -4.64 2.47
N GLU A 424 -12.99 -5.37 3.55
CA GLU A 424 -12.13 -4.92 4.65
C GLU A 424 -10.70 -4.65 4.19
N ALA A 425 -10.15 -5.45 3.26
CA ALA A 425 -8.82 -5.25 2.71
C ALA A 425 -8.77 -4.07 1.75
N PHE A 426 -9.82 -3.84 0.95
CA PHE A 426 -9.92 -2.65 0.08
C PHE A 426 -10.01 -1.36 0.90
N TYR A 427 -10.81 -1.34 1.97
CA TYR A 427 -10.92 -0.21 2.89
C TYR A 427 -9.74 -0.11 3.86
N GLY A 428 -8.97 -1.18 4.02
CA GLY A 428 -7.73 -1.24 4.80
C GLY A 428 -6.46 -1.02 3.97
N ALA A 429 -6.55 -0.78 2.67
CA ALA A 429 -5.38 -0.60 1.82
C ALA A 429 -4.60 0.69 2.17
N MET A 430 -3.28 0.63 2.13
CA MET A 430 -2.41 1.79 2.29
C MET A 430 -2.29 2.56 0.97
N ASN A 431 -3.05 3.63 0.82
CA ASN A 431 -2.95 4.51 -0.36
C ASN A 431 -1.87 5.56 -0.15
N PHE A 432 -1.04 5.81 -1.15
CA PHE A 432 0.06 6.78 -1.05
C PHE A 432 0.38 7.42 -2.41
N LEU A 433 1.07 8.56 -2.35
CA LEU A 433 1.57 9.27 -3.53
C LEU A 433 3.05 8.99 -3.77
N GLY A 434 3.81 8.82 -2.71
CA GLY A 434 5.22 8.50 -2.70
C GLY A 434 5.62 7.68 -1.48
N THR A 435 6.78 7.02 -1.58
CA THR A 435 7.43 6.27 -0.51
C THR A 435 8.94 6.53 -0.56
N HIS A 436 9.68 5.90 0.34
CA HIS A 436 11.15 5.92 0.31
C HIS A 436 11.76 5.28 -0.95
N ASP A 437 10.99 4.51 -1.74
CA ASP A 437 11.42 3.84 -2.98
C ASP A 437 11.08 4.60 -4.26
N THR A 438 10.37 5.72 -4.13
CA THR A 438 9.87 6.46 -5.29
C THR A 438 10.35 7.91 -5.27
N PRO A 439 10.49 8.60 -6.42
CA PRO A 439 10.74 10.04 -6.43
C PRO A 439 9.70 10.81 -5.62
N ARG A 440 10.10 11.96 -5.07
CA ARG A 440 9.19 12.88 -4.39
C ARG A 440 8.05 13.28 -5.31
N ILE A 441 6.85 13.23 -4.77
CA ILE A 441 5.64 13.46 -5.57
C ILE A 441 5.61 14.85 -6.22
N LEU A 442 6.08 15.88 -5.52
CA LEU A 442 6.15 17.22 -6.08
C LEU A 442 7.08 17.31 -7.29
N THR A 443 8.26 16.66 -7.22
CA THR A 443 9.20 16.58 -8.34
C THR A 443 8.59 15.81 -9.51
N LEU A 444 7.96 14.66 -9.23
CA LEU A 444 7.36 13.81 -10.27
C LEU A 444 6.22 14.52 -11.03
N LEU A 445 5.42 15.33 -10.35
CA LEU A 445 4.29 16.04 -10.94
C LEU A 445 4.67 17.38 -11.58
N GLY A 446 5.79 17.99 -11.14
CA GLY A 446 6.21 19.33 -11.55
C GLY A 446 7.30 19.35 -12.61
N ALA A 447 8.30 18.45 -12.52
CA ALA A 447 9.45 18.48 -13.41
C ALA A 447 9.05 18.29 -14.88
N ALA A 448 9.47 19.19 -15.74
CA ALA A 448 9.19 19.13 -17.17
C ALA A 448 9.96 17.98 -17.85
N GLN A 449 11.09 17.57 -17.28
CA GLN A 449 11.91 16.46 -17.75
C GLN A 449 12.67 15.81 -16.61
N THR A 450 13.00 14.54 -16.75
CA THR A 450 13.93 13.84 -15.85
C THR A 450 15.34 13.98 -16.38
N PRO A 451 16.29 14.62 -15.64
CA PRO A 451 17.67 14.74 -16.08
C PRO A 451 18.35 13.38 -16.27
N GLY A 452 19.31 13.30 -17.21
CA GLY A 452 19.89 12.04 -17.64
C GLY A 452 20.81 11.38 -16.60
N THR A 453 21.58 12.17 -15.86
CA THR A 453 22.56 11.66 -14.90
C THR A 453 22.12 11.90 -13.45
N LYS A 454 22.60 11.05 -12.54
CA LYS A 454 22.32 11.20 -11.10
C LYS A 454 22.83 12.52 -10.54
N ARG A 455 23.96 13.04 -11.06
CA ARG A 455 24.53 14.35 -10.69
C ARG A 455 23.60 15.50 -11.12
N GLU A 456 23.06 15.44 -12.33
CA GLU A 456 22.11 16.45 -12.81
C GLU A 456 20.81 16.40 -12.00
N ARG A 457 20.34 15.19 -11.63
CA ARG A 457 19.15 15.02 -10.76
C ARG A 457 19.38 15.58 -9.36
N ALA A 458 20.58 15.41 -8.80
CA ALA A 458 20.91 15.96 -7.48
C ALA A 458 20.93 17.50 -7.48
N ALA A 459 21.38 18.12 -8.58
CA ALA A 459 21.43 19.57 -8.74
C ALA A 459 20.11 20.18 -9.25
N TYR A 460 19.12 19.36 -9.60
CA TYR A 460 17.87 19.82 -10.17
C TYR A 460 16.93 20.36 -9.07
N HIS A 461 16.43 21.55 -9.29
CA HIS A 461 15.36 22.17 -8.52
C HIS A 461 14.24 22.60 -9.48
N LEU A 462 13.00 22.44 -9.05
CA LEU A 462 11.85 22.90 -9.83
C LEU A 462 11.92 24.43 -10.05
N SER A 463 11.79 24.85 -11.29
CA SER A 463 11.56 26.26 -11.59
C SER A 463 10.25 26.75 -10.94
N PRO A 464 10.04 28.07 -10.78
CA PRO A 464 8.80 28.61 -10.21
C PRO A 464 7.53 28.10 -10.94
N ASP A 465 7.59 27.97 -12.27
CA ASP A 465 6.46 27.50 -13.08
C ASP A 465 6.21 26.00 -12.87
N GLU A 466 7.26 25.19 -12.90
CA GLU A 466 7.20 23.75 -12.60
C GLU A 466 6.67 23.50 -11.18
N ARG A 467 7.16 24.26 -10.19
CA ARG A 467 6.69 24.17 -8.82
C ARG A 467 5.20 24.54 -8.69
N THR A 468 4.76 25.59 -9.37
CA THR A 468 3.35 26.02 -9.38
C THR A 468 2.46 24.93 -9.99
N GLN A 469 2.84 24.40 -11.15
CA GLN A 469 2.11 23.33 -11.81
C GLN A 469 2.11 22.03 -10.98
N GLY A 470 3.29 21.65 -10.46
CA GLY A 470 3.46 20.48 -9.59
C GLY A 470 2.62 20.57 -8.33
N THR A 471 2.58 21.76 -7.68
CA THR A 471 1.76 21.99 -6.49
C THR A 471 0.27 21.90 -6.81
N SER A 472 -0.20 22.42 -7.94
CA SER A 472 -1.60 22.31 -8.35
C SER A 472 -2.01 20.84 -8.54
N LYS A 473 -1.19 20.06 -9.24
CA LYS A 473 -1.41 18.61 -9.40
C LYS A 473 -1.32 17.84 -8.07
N LEU A 474 -0.37 18.21 -7.20
CA LEU A 474 -0.23 17.61 -5.87
C LEU A 474 -1.46 17.86 -5.00
N ARG A 475 -2.05 19.04 -5.08
CA ARG A 475 -3.31 19.36 -4.38
C ARG A 475 -4.45 18.44 -4.85
N LEU A 476 -4.61 18.24 -6.16
CA LEU A 476 -5.61 17.31 -6.71
C LEU A 476 -5.34 15.87 -6.23
N ALA A 477 -4.09 15.43 -6.30
CA ALA A 477 -3.67 14.10 -5.83
C ALA A 477 -4.00 13.90 -4.34
N ALA A 478 -3.68 14.89 -3.50
CA ALA A 478 -3.96 14.85 -2.08
C ALA A 478 -5.47 14.86 -1.77
N MET A 479 -6.26 15.69 -2.49
CA MET A 479 -7.72 15.67 -2.35
C MET A 479 -8.28 14.26 -2.63
N LEU A 480 -7.84 13.61 -3.72
CA LEU A 480 -8.27 12.25 -4.01
C LEU A 480 -7.76 11.26 -2.95
N LEU A 481 -6.49 11.34 -2.57
CA LEU A 481 -5.88 10.47 -1.56
C LEU A 481 -6.67 10.46 -0.24
N TYR A 482 -7.06 11.64 0.25
CA TYR A 482 -7.77 11.78 1.53
C TYR A 482 -9.26 11.46 1.48
N THR A 483 -9.85 11.45 0.28
CA THR A 483 -11.28 11.17 0.09
C THR A 483 -11.58 9.78 -0.47
N PHE A 484 -10.58 9.10 -0.99
CA PHE A 484 -10.70 7.73 -1.47
C PHE A 484 -10.75 6.71 -0.30
N PRO A 485 -11.41 5.52 -0.47
CA PRO A 485 -11.34 4.44 0.51
C PRO A 485 -9.91 3.96 0.78
N GLY A 486 -9.61 3.59 2.01
CA GLY A 486 -8.28 3.17 2.46
C GLY A 486 -7.58 4.22 3.32
N SER A 487 -6.38 3.91 3.83
CA SER A 487 -5.57 4.83 4.64
C SER A 487 -4.77 5.78 3.74
N PRO A 488 -5.09 7.08 3.69
CA PRO A 488 -4.21 8.04 3.04
C PRO A 488 -2.86 8.08 3.77
N THR A 489 -1.79 7.91 3.02
CA THR A 489 -0.44 7.89 3.57
C THR A 489 0.40 9.00 2.98
N VAL A 490 1.02 9.77 3.85
CA VAL A 490 1.96 10.84 3.52
C VAL A 490 3.38 10.35 3.80
N PHE A 491 4.24 10.38 2.79
CA PHE A 491 5.68 10.18 2.99
C PHE A 491 6.28 11.47 3.57
N TYR A 492 7.06 11.37 4.65
CA TYR A 492 7.56 12.52 5.39
C TYR A 492 8.07 13.63 4.46
N GLY A 493 7.58 14.84 4.65
CA GLY A 493 8.00 16.01 3.90
C GLY A 493 7.29 16.25 2.57
N ASP A 494 6.43 15.35 2.08
CA ASP A 494 5.61 15.63 0.91
C ASP A 494 4.64 16.79 1.19
N GLU A 495 4.11 16.85 2.41
CA GLU A 495 3.28 17.96 2.89
C GLU A 495 4.06 19.27 3.11
N ALA A 496 5.38 19.18 3.26
CA ALA A 496 6.28 20.32 3.39
C ALA A 496 6.84 20.81 2.06
N GLY A 497 6.48 20.15 0.95
CA GLY A 497 6.91 20.51 -0.40
C GLY A 497 8.34 20.10 -0.73
N MET A 498 8.83 19.00 -0.16
CA MET A 498 10.15 18.46 -0.47
C MET A 498 10.24 17.99 -1.92
N GLU A 499 11.43 18.23 -2.51
CA GLU A 499 11.80 17.82 -3.86
C GLU A 499 12.88 16.74 -3.82
N GLY A 500 12.95 15.91 -4.86
CA GLY A 500 13.97 14.89 -5.04
C GLY A 500 13.56 13.83 -6.05
N PHE A 501 14.50 13.41 -6.87
CA PHE A 501 14.34 12.25 -7.74
C PHE A 501 14.49 10.95 -6.92
N GLU A 502 14.82 9.84 -7.56
CA GLU A 502 14.94 8.54 -6.90
C GLU A 502 16.06 8.51 -5.83
N ASP A 503 16.07 7.46 -5.05
CA ASP A 503 17.03 7.15 -3.99
C ASP A 503 18.49 7.47 -4.38
N PRO A 504 19.21 8.20 -3.49
CA PRO A 504 18.83 8.70 -2.15
C PRO A 504 18.26 10.14 -2.14
N LEU A 505 18.02 10.74 -3.33
CA LEU A 505 17.61 12.14 -3.45
C LEU A 505 16.20 12.41 -2.92
N ASN A 506 15.33 11.38 -2.93
CA ASN A 506 14.01 11.41 -2.30
C ASN A 506 14.07 11.34 -0.76
N ARG A 507 15.24 11.03 -0.18
CA ARG A 507 15.47 10.82 1.26
C ARG A 507 16.29 11.94 1.89
N ARG A 508 16.15 13.18 1.39
CA ARG A 508 16.70 14.38 2.04
C ARG A 508 16.08 14.58 3.41
N THR A 509 16.74 15.36 4.27
CA THR A 509 16.25 15.66 5.62
C THR A 509 15.00 16.52 5.59
N PHE A 510 14.13 16.34 6.59
CA PHE A 510 12.93 17.17 6.74
C PHE A 510 13.32 18.65 6.97
N PRO A 511 12.72 19.59 6.23
CA PRO A 511 13.14 21.00 6.23
C PRO A 511 12.52 21.80 7.39
N TRP A 512 12.75 21.39 8.65
CA TRP A 512 12.18 22.03 9.84
C TRP A 512 12.42 23.55 9.84
N GLY A 513 11.32 24.31 9.96
CA GLY A 513 11.32 25.79 9.95
C GLY A 513 11.43 26.41 8.56
N ARG A 514 11.38 25.59 7.49
CA ARG A 514 11.44 26.01 6.08
C ARG A 514 10.38 25.28 5.23
N GLU A 515 9.37 24.76 5.88
CA GLU A 515 8.26 24.05 5.24
C GLU A 515 7.48 24.97 4.31
N ASP A 516 6.90 24.43 3.24
CA ASP A 516 5.87 25.16 2.49
C ASP A 516 4.60 25.25 3.34
N GLU A 517 4.47 26.35 4.07
CA GLU A 517 3.37 26.53 5.03
C GLU A 517 1.99 26.45 4.38
N ARG A 518 1.85 26.87 3.10
CA ARG A 518 0.57 26.81 2.38
C ARG A 518 0.20 25.36 2.08
N LEU A 519 1.17 24.58 1.64
CA LEU A 519 0.97 23.16 1.35
C LEU A 519 0.72 22.39 2.65
N THR A 520 1.50 22.64 3.70
CA THR A 520 1.31 22.02 5.03
C THR A 520 -0.09 22.34 5.59
N ALA A 521 -0.54 23.59 5.50
CA ALA A 521 -1.88 24.00 5.94
C ALA A 521 -2.98 23.29 5.14
N PHE A 522 -2.75 23.07 3.84
CA PHE A 522 -3.68 22.33 2.99
C PHE A 522 -3.80 20.86 3.43
N PHE A 523 -2.68 20.16 3.70
CA PHE A 523 -2.70 18.79 4.23
C PHE A 523 -3.38 18.71 5.60
N ARG A 524 -3.16 19.71 6.50
CA ARG A 524 -3.89 19.80 7.77
C ARG A 524 -5.40 19.87 7.56
N THR A 525 -5.83 20.70 6.61
CA THR A 525 -7.26 20.83 6.28
C THR A 525 -7.86 19.52 5.78
N LEU A 526 -7.15 18.79 4.91
CA LEU A 526 -7.60 17.49 4.42
C LEU A 526 -7.67 16.46 5.56
N GLY A 527 -6.67 16.42 6.44
CA GLY A 527 -6.65 15.57 7.61
C GLY A 527 -7.79 15.87 8.57
N LEU A 528 -8.04 17.15 8.86
CA LEU A 528 -9.18 17.61 9.66
C LEU A 528 -10.50 17.16 9.05
N LEU A 529 -10.70 17.39 7.76
CA LEU A 529 -11.90 17.02 7.04
C LEU A 529 -12.16 15.52 7.15
N ARG A 530 -11.14 14.69 6.90
CA ARG A 530 -11.24 13.22 7.03
C ARG A 530 -11.57 12.81 8.47
N SER A 531 -10.93 13.41 9.47
CA SER A 531 -11.16 13.07 10.88
C SER A 531 -12.60 13.39 11.34
N GLN A 532 -13.23 14.41 10.76
CA GLN A 532 -14.59 14.85 11.11
C GLN A 532 -15.69 14.15 10.30
N ARG A 533 -15.36 13.58 9.13
CA ARG A 533 -16.35 13.01 8.21
C ARG A 533 -16.36 11.49 8.25
N GLU A 534 -17.44 10.90 8.74
CA GLU A 534 -17.60 9.45 8.75
C GLU A 534 -17.70 8.88 7.33
N SER A 535 -18.33 9.61 6.41
CA SER A 535 -18.38 9.26 5.00
C SER A 535 -17.00 9.05 4.38
N LEU A 536 -15.99 9.84 4.75
CA LEU A 536 -14.63 9.69 4.24
C LEU A 536 -13.89 8.49 4.88
N ARG A 537 -14.19 8.18 6.14
CA ARG A 537 -13.55 7.07 6.86
C ARG A 537 -14.15 5.71 6.49
N ARG A 538 -15.49 5.61 6.47
CA ARG A 538 -16.24 4.34 6.37
C ARG A 538 -17.21 4.28 5.20
N GLY A 539 -17.50 5.42 4.55
CA GLY A 539 -18.54 5.50 3.51
C GLY A 539 -18.26 4.60 2.32
N ASP A 540 -19.32 4.21 1.64
CA ASP A 540 -19.26 3.54 0.36
C ASP A 540 -18.63 4.46 -0.72
N LEU A 541 -18.22 3.88 -1.83
CA LEU A 541 -17.67 4.61 -2.97
C LEU A 541 -18.62 4.53 -4.16
N ARG A 542 -18.94 5.70 -4.73
CA ARG A 542 -19.68 5.79 -5.97
C ARG A 542 -19.02 6.81 -6.91
N TYR A 543 -18.85 6.43 -8.16
CA TYR A 543 -18.40 7.34 -9.21
C TYR A 543 -19.62 8.03 -9.83
N LEU A 544 -19.65 9.35 -9.76
CA LEU A 544 -20.68 10.17 -10.40
C LEU A 544 -20.25 10.60 -11.81
N TYR A 545 -18.93 10.76 -12.01
CA TYR A 545 -18.35 11.06 -13.32
C TYR A 545 -16.90 10.59 -13.37
N ALA A 546 -16.47 10.01 -14.48
CA ALA A 546 -15.07 9.69 -14.74
C ALA A 546 -14.85 9.63 -16.26
N ALA A 547 -14.30 10.69 -16.84
CA ALA A 547 -13.92 10.75 -18.24
C ALA A 547 -12.89 11.86 -18.48
N GLY A 548 -11.93 11.62 -19.36
CA GLY A 548 -10.87 12.56 -19.67
C GLY A 548 -10.14 13.05 -18.39
N GLY A 549 -9.98 14.35 -18.24
CA GLY A 549 -9.39 14.95 -17.02
C GLY A 549 -10.33 15.05 -15.81
N GLY A 550 -11.64 14.74 -15.96
CA GLY A 550 -12.65 14.94 -14.92
C GLY A 550 -12.94 13.69 -14.09
N LEU A 551 -12.90 13.81 -12.77
CA LEU A 551 -13.26 12.73 -11.84
C LEU A 551 -14.18 13.28 -10.75
N VAL A 552 -15.35 12.66 -10.54
CA VAL A 552 -16.27 13.01 -9.45
C VAL A 552 -16.64 11.73 -8.71
N ILE A 553 -16.26 11.66 -7.44
CA ILE A 553 -16.61 10.55 -6.55
C ILE A 553 -17.50 11.02 -5.40
N GLN A 554 -18.33 10.13 -4.93
CA GLN A 554 -19.17 10.31 -3.76
C GLN A 554 -18.85 9.26 -2.71
N ARG A 555 -18.82 9.70 -1.45
CA ARG A 555 -18.74 8.84 -0.26
C ARG A 555 -19.98 9.08 0.60
N CYS A 556 -20.66 8.00 1.02
CA CYS A 556 -21.85 8.08 1.89
C CYS A 556 -21.72 7.14 3.08
N CYS A 557 -22.13 7.60 4.27
CA CYS A 557 -22.22 6.81 5.48
C CYS A 557 -23.34 7.38 6.39
N GLY A 558 -24.31 6.56 6.79
CA GLY A 558 -25.32 6.94 7.77
C GLY A 558 -26.11 8.24 7.45
N GLY A 559 -26.29 8.55 6.16
CA GLY A 559 -26.92 9.81 5.71
C GLY A 559 -25.95 10.98 5.53
N GLU A 560 -24.71 10.86 6.02
CA GLU A 560 -23.63 11.82 5.70
C GLU A 560 -23.11 11.58 4.29
N ARG A 561 -22.95 12.64 3.53
CA ARG A 561 -22.48 12.63 2.16
C ARG A 561 -21.28 13.57 1.97
N THR A 562 -20.28 13.12 1.26
CA THR A 562 -19.15 13.93 0.77
C THR A 562 -18.95 13.68 -0.71
N VAL A 563 -18.81 14.73 -1.52
CA VAL A 563 -18.54 14.63 -2.96
C VAL A 563 -17.22 15.32 -3.26
N THR A 564 -16.30 14.59 -3.88
CA THR A 564 -15.02 15.12 -4.37
C THR A 564 -15.10 15.26 -5.87
N ALA A 565 -14.97 16.46 -6.40
CA ALA A 565 -14.96 16.76 -7.82
C ALA A 565 -13.62 17.37 -8.22
N LEU A 566 -12.93 16.76 -9.17
CA LEU A 566 -11.57 17.09 -9.58
C LEU A 566 -11.47 17.27 -11.09
N ASN A 567 -10.71 18.27 -11.53
CA ASN A 567 -10.40 18.53 -12.93
C ASN A 567 -8.88 18.56 -13.14
N ALA A 568 -8.31 17.45 -13.61
CA ALA A 568 -6.92 17.36 -14.03
C ALA A 568 -6.70 17.75 -15.51
N GLY A 569 -7.78 18.12 -16.22
CA GLY A 569 -7.75 18.51 -17.63
C GLY A 569 -7.24 19.91 -17.87
N THR A 570 -7.19 20.29 -19.13
CA THR A 570 -6.75 21.62 -19.62
C THR A 570 -7.90 22.58 -19.95
N SER A 571 -9.13 22.12 -19.84
CA SER A 571 -10.35 22.89 -20.10
C SER A 571 -11.25 22.91 -18.87
N PRO A 572 -12.08 23.96 -18.68
CA PRO A 572 -13.05 24.00 -17.59
C PRO A 572 -14.00 22.79 -17.63
N LEU A 573 -14.28 22.20 -16.47
CA LEU A 573 -15.18 21.07 -16.29
C LEU A 573 -16.51 21.53 -15.65
N PRO A 574 -17.64 21.53 -16.36
CA PRO A 574 -18.93 21.75 -15.75
C PRO A 574 -19.38 20.51 -14.95
N VAL A 575 -19.80 20.72 -13.72
CA VAL A 575 -20.29 19.68 -12.81
C VAL A 575 -21.70 20.06 -12.34
N THR A 576 -22.62 19.10 -12.43
CA THR A 576 -23.99 19.24 -11.89
C THR A 576 -24.27 18.06 -10.99
N LEU A 577 -24.63 18.32 -9.73
CA LEU A 577 -24.85 17.34 -8.69
C LEU A 577 -26.27 17.50 -8.12
N ASP A 578 -26.99 16.40 -7.93
CA ASP A 578 -28.20 16.42 -7.12
C ASP A 578 -27.81 16.74 -5.67
N TRP A 579 -28.52 17.68 -5.03
CA TRP A 579 -28.17 18.17 -3.70
C TRP A 579 -29.43 18.59 -2.92
N ASP A 580 -29.75 17.85 -1.89
CA ASP A 580 -31.03 18.00 -1.15
C ASP A 580 -31.05 19.23 -0.26
N ASN A 581 -29.90 19.66 0.27
CA ASN A 581 -29.81 20.87 1.08
C ASN A 581 -29.79 22.13 0.21
N SER A 582 -30.17 23.28 0.79
CA SER A 582 -30.17 24.57 0.09
C SER A 582 -28.78 25.07 -0.33
N THR A 583 -27.74 24.55 0.30
CA THR A 583 -26.33 24.88 0.00
C THR A 583 -25.42 23.66 0.15
N ALA A 584 -24.37 23.58 -0.66
CA ALA A 584 -23.18 22.77 -0.43
C ALA A 584 -22.01 23.67 -0.05
N MET A 585 -21.08 23.18 0.72
CA MET A 585 -19.89 23.91 1.11
C MET A 585 -18.63 23.14 0.67
N ASP A 586 -17.66 23.84 0.08
CA ASP A 586 -16.34 23.24 -0.10
C ASP A 586 -15.64 23.15 1.27
N GLY A 587 -15.37 21.96 1.72
CA GLY A 587 -14.72 21.68 2.99
C GLY A 587 -13.27 22.18 3.08
N VAL A 588 -12.65 22.50 1.96
CA VAL A 588 -11.27 22.99 1.90
C VAL A 588 -11.22 24.51 2.03
N THR A 589 -12.05 25.23 1.26
CA THR A 589 -12.01 26.69 1.18
C THR A 589 -13.12 27.38 1.98
N GLY A 590 -14.16 26.64 2.36
CA GLY A 590 -15.36 27.19 2.97
C GLY A 590 -16.32 27.89 1.99
N GLN A 591 -16.02 27.86 0.69
CA GLN A 591 -16.89 28.44 -0.33
C GLN A 591 -18.25 27.73 -0.33
N ARG A 592 -19.33 28.51 -0.44
CA ARG A 592 -20.70 28.00 -0.49
C ARG A 592 -21.25 28.05 -1.91
N PHE A 593 -21.95 26.99 -2.30
CA PHE A 593 -22.65 26.83 -3.56
C PHE A 593 -24.14 26.68 -3.28
N LEU A 594 -24.97 27.49 -3.95
CA LEU A 594 -26.43 27.38 -3.81
C LEU A 594 -26.97 26.18 -4.57
N SER A 595 -27.88 25.47 -3.95
CA SER A 595 -28.69 24.46 -4.62
C SER A 595 -29.94 25.14 -5.19
N VAL A 596 -30.11 25.05 -6.51
CA VAL A 596 -31.27 25.56 -7.23
C VAL A 596 -31.97 24.37 -7.91
N ASP A 597 -33.25 24.21 -7.67
CA ASP A 597 -34.06 23.07 -8.15
C ASP A 597 -33.45 21.70 -7.74
N GLY A 598 -32.96 21.59 -6.50
CA GLY A 598 -32.31 20.38 -5.99
C GLY A 598 -30.97 20.05 -6.61
N LYS A 599 -30.30 21.05 -7.23
CA LYS A 599 -29.02 20.85 -7.93
C LYS A 599 -28.00 21.91 -7.58
N VAL A 600 -26.78 21.49 -7.30
CA VAL A 600 -25.60 22.34 -7.26
C VAL A 600 -24.93 22.29 -8.64
N ARG A 601 -24.66 23.48 -9.20
CA ARG A 601 -23.95 23.65 -10.46
C ARG A 601 -22.69 24.45 -10.23
N LEU A 602 -21.56 23.93 -10.67
CA LEU A 602 -20.26 24.60 -10.58
C LEU A 602 -19.43 24.28 -11.82
N THR A 603 -18.42 25.10 -12.07
CA THR A 603 -17.44 24.84 -13.14
C THR A 603 -16.05 24.85 -12.50
N LEU A 604 -15.35 23.72 -12.61
CA LEU A 604 -13.97 23.59 -12.11
C LEU A 604 -12.99 24.10 -13.16
N PRO A 605 -12.15 25.09 -12.85
CA PRO A 605 -11.01 25.44 -13.71
C PRO A 605 -10.07 24.24 -13.97
N PRO A 606 -9.19 24.34 -14.97
CA PRO A 606 -8.08 23.39 -15.12
C PRO A 606 -7.24 23.27 -13.86
N LEU A 607 -6.82 22.06 -13.52
CA LEU A 607 -6.00 21.72 -12.34
C LEU A 607 -6.61 22.21 -11.01
N ASP A 608 -7.92 22.14 -10.87
CA ASP A 608 -8.64 22.55 -9.67
C ASP A 608 -9.66 21.49 -9.21
N GLY A 609 -10.12 21.60 -7.97
CA GLY A 609 -11.06 20.65 -7.39
C GLY A 609 -11.77 21.19 -6.15
N VAL A 610 -12.87 20.54 -5.77
CA VAL A 610 -13.64 20.84 -4.55
C VAL A 610 -14.01 19.57 -3.82
N ILE A 611 -14.13 19.66 -2.49
CA ILE A 611 -14.68 18.61 -1.63
C ILE A 611 -15.95 19.15 -0.99
N LEU A 612 -17.11 18.82 -1.56
CA LEU A 612 -18.40 19.29 -1.09
C LEU A 612 -18.92 18.47 0.10
N VAL A 613 -19.36 19.18 1.13
CA VAL A 613 -19.89 18.65 2.38
C VAL A 613 -21.26 19.24 2.71
#